data_e2a21e93c60d88c754aab9bac687d0f5
#
_entry.id   e2a21e93c60d88c754aab9bac687d0f5
#
_cell.length_a   1.000
_cell.length_b   1.000
_cell.length_c   1.000
_cell.angle_alpha   90.00
_cell.angle_beta   90.00
_cell.angle_gamma   90.00
#
_symmetry.space_group_name_H-M   'P 1'
#
loop_
_entity.id
_entity.type
_entity.pdbx_description
1 polymer ?
#
loop_
_entity_poly.entity_id
_entity_poly.type
_entity_poly.pdbx_seq_one_letter_code
_entity_poly.pdbx_strand_id
1 'polypeptide(L)'
;MKILAKILSLLFHPLFILVYVLALLMAINPYLFRIQDEKVKVIFFTYTMVSLIIIPVISILILKQLNVIKSFSMKDRMERVGPLIIVGIVYMWLFLNYKNTASVPIIFAAFLLGSVFSVFISFFINNFTKISLHTVGMGGLVAAILLMKYRLKYDTLYLNLDFLGQYTINIYFILLMVILFAGLIGTVRLYMDAHTTKQVYMGYLIGFLSQIIAFNIVM
;
A
#
# COMPACT_ATOMS: atom_id res chain seq x y z
N MET A 1 9.53 -2.52 24.22
CA MET A 1 9.52 -3.24 22.93
C MET A 1 8.11 -3.41 22.36
N LYS A 2 7.09 -3.89 23.09
CA LYS A 2 5.72 -4.07 22.55
C LYS A 2 5.06 -2.77 22.03
N ILE A 3 5.31 -1.62 22.67
CA ILE A 3 4.77 -0.32 22.21
C ILE A 3 5.37 0.08 20.87
N LEU A 4 6.69 -0.02 20.71
CA LEU A 4 7.38 0.27 19.46
C LEU A 4 6.88 -0.63 18.30
N ALA A 5 6.70 -1.93 18.58
CA ALA A 5 6.14 -2.88 17.63
C ALA A 5 4.73 -2.50 17.16
N LYS A 6 3.88 -2.00 18.06
CA LYS A 6 2.54 -1.49 17.70
C LYS A 6 2.61 -0.21 16.86
N ILE A 7 3.49 0.72 17.21
CA ILE A 7 3.68 1.97 16.44
C ILE A 7 4.16 1.64 15.02
N LEU A 8 5.17 0.77 14.87
CA LEU A 8 5.66 0.34 13.57
C LEU A 8 4.56 -0.37 12.74
N SER A 9 3.77 -1.26 13.37
CA SER A 9 2.64 -1.91 12.71
C SER A 9 1.56 -0.93 12.29
N LEU A 10 1.38 0.18 13.00
CA LEU A 10 0.43 1.22 12.63
C LEU A 10 0.96 2.07 11.47
N LEU A 11 2.22 2.52 11.54
CA LEU A 11 2.85 3.32 10.49
C LEU A 11 2.90 2.57 9.15
N PHE A 12 3.26 1.29 9.18
CA PHE A 12 3.30 0.45 7.98
C PHE A 12 2.05 -0.43 7.83
N HIS A 13 0.89 0.13 8.23
CA HIS A 13 -0.37 -0.56 8.01
C HIS A 13 -0.66 -0.67 6.50
N PRO A 14 -1.15 -1.81 5.99
CA PRO A 14 -1.35 -2.03 4.55
C PRO A 14 -2.19 -0.95 3.86
N LEU A 15 -3.14 -0.32 4.55
CA LEU A 15 -3.94 0.77 4.00
C LEU A 15 -3.14 2.04 3.68
N PHE A 16 -1.99 2.27 4.34
CA PHE A 16 -1.15 3.45 4.08
C PHE A 16 -0.19 3.26 2.91
N ILE A 17 0.10 2.01 2.52
CA ILE A 17 1.15 1.72 1.51
C ILE A 17 0.87 2.43 0.18
N LEU A 18 -0.36 2.37 -0.32
CA LEU A 18 -0.72 3.07 -1.58
C LEU A 18 -0.63 4.60 -1.45
N VAL A 19 -0.92 5.14 -0.27
CA VAL A 19 -0.76 6.59 -0.03
C VAL A 19 0.72 6.96 -0.05
N TYR A 20 1.61 6.12 0.50
CA TYR A 20 3.06 6.33 0.41
C TYR A 20 3.55 6.27 -1.04
N VAL A 21 3.04 5.32 -1.83
CA VAL A 21 3.35 5.24 -3.26
C VAL A 21 2.86 6.47 -4.02
N LEU A 22 1.65 6.95 -3.72
CA LEU A 22 1.11 8.18 -4.32
C LEU A 22 1.96 9.40 -3.96
N ALA A 23 2.26 9.59 -2.67
CA ALA A 23 3.09 10.70 -2.21
C ALA A 23 4.49 10.66 -2.84
N LEU A 24 5.09 9.48 -2.95
CA LEU A 24 6.37 9.28 -3.58
C LEU A 24 6.34 9.65 -5.07
N LEU A 25 5.32 9.21 -5.83
CA LEU A 25 5.16 9.56 -7.24
C LEU A 25 4.99 11.06 -7.43
N MET A 26 4.19 11.72 -6.59
CA MET A 26 4.00 13.18 -6.62
C MET A 26 5.29 13.93 -6.31
N ALA A 27 6.13 13.39 -5.42
CA ALA A 27 7.41 13.98 -5.04
C ALA A 27 8.50 13.74 -6.10
N ILE A 28 8.54 12.55 -6.74
CA ILE A 28 9.51 12.23 -7.80
C ILE A 28 9.23 13.07 -9.05
N ASN A 29 7.98 13.14 -9.46
CA ASN A 29 7.59 13.86 -10.67
C ASN A 29 6.15 14.39 -10.57
N PRO A 30 5.95 15.60 -10.03
CA PRO A 30 4.63 16.20 -9.89
C PRO A 30 3.92 16.42 -11.24
N TYR A 31 4.67 16.55 -12.34
CA TYR A 31 4.11 16.75 -13.69
C TYR A 31 3.40 15.50 -14.23
N LEU A 32 3.64 14.32 -13.66
CA LEU A 32 2.93 13.09 -14.04
C LEU A 32 1.41 13.21 -13.89
N PHE A 33 0.97 13.99 -12.90
CA PHE A 33 -0.45 14.13 -12.59
C PHE A 33 -1.17 15.15 -13.46
N ARG A 34 -0.45 15.89 -14.33
CA ARG A 34 -1.02 16.91 -15.23
C ARG A 34 -1.94 17.93 -14.53
N ILE A 35 -1.77 18.10 -13.23
CA ILE A 35 -2.50 19.05 -12.40
C ILE A 35 -1.55 20.23 -12.12
N GLN A 36 -1.86 21.42 -12.64
CA GLN A 36 -1.03 22.60 -12.46
C GLN A 36 -1.41 23.39 -11.20
N ASP A 37 -2.70 23.42 -10.85
CA ASP A 37 -3.19 24.12 -9.67
C ASP A 37 -2.89 23.32 -8.39
N GLU A 38 -2.17 23.94 -7.46
CA GLU A 38 -1.80 23.34 -6.17
C GLU A 38 -3.05 22.97 -5.32
N LYS A 39 -4.11 23.77 -5.38
CA LYS A 39 -5.37 23.43 -4.67
C LYS A 39 -5.98 22.16 -5.23
N VAL A 40 -5.97 22.01 -6.55
CA VAL A 40 -6.49 20.79 -7.20
C VAL A 40 -5.63 19.57 -6.86
N LYS A 41 -4.30 19.72 -6.75
CA LYS A 41 -3.40 18.64 -6.28
C LYS A 41 -3.76 18.20 -4.86
N VAL A 42 -3.95 19.16 -3.96
CA VAL A 42 -4.33 18.88 -2.56
C VAL A 42 -5.68 18.17 -2.51
N ILE A 43 -6.67 18.64 -3.28
CA ILE A 43 -7.99 17.99 -3.35
C ILE A 43 -7.87 16.57 -3.87
N PHE A 44 -7.11 16.35 -4.95
CA PHE A 44 -6.89 15.01 -5.52
C PHE A 44 -6.21 14.07 -4.50
N PHE A 45 -5.14 14.55 -3.86
CA PHE A 45 -4.44 13.76 -2.83
C PHE A 45 -5.36 13.41 -1.67
N THR A 46 -6.09 14.41 -1.15
CA THR A 46 -7.04 14.22 -0.04
C THR A 46 -8.16 13.26 -0.41
N TYR A 47 -8.76 13.42 -1.58
CA TYR A 47 -9.82 12.51 -2.08
C TYR A 47 -9.30 11.07 -2.18
N THR A 48 -8.11 10.89 -2.76
CA THR A 48 -7.49 9.56 -2.89
C THR A 48 -7.18 8.96 -1.51
N MET A 49 -6.63 9.74 -0.59
CA MET A 49 -6.34 9.33 0.78
C MET A 49 -7.62 8.91 1.53
N VAL A 50 -8.68 9.71 1.41
CA VAL A 50 -9.98 9.39 2.01
C VAL A 50 -10.51 8.07 1.45
N SER A 51 -10.45 7.88 0.15
CA SER A 51 -10.92 6.66 -0.52
C SER A 51 -10.09 5.43 -0.10
N LEU A 52 -8.77 5.55 0.01
CA LEU A 52 -7.88 4.44 0.34
C LEU A 52 -7.88 4.07 1.83
N ILE A 53 -8.17 5.01 2.72
CA ILE A 53 -8.05 4.82 4.17
C ILE A 53 -9.39 4.96 4.86
N ILE A 54 -10.05 6.12 4.72
CA ILE A 54 -11.22 6.47 5.55
C ILE A 54 -12.41 5.57 5.22
N ILE A 55 -12.70 5.35 3.93
CA ILE A 55 -13.80 4.47 3.52
C ILE A 55 -13.59 3.04 4.05
N PRO A 56 -12.43 2.37 3.84
CA PRO A 56 -12.16 1.07 4.45
C PRO A 56 -12.25 1.07 5.98
N VAL A 57 -11.70 2.07 6.65
CA VAL A 57 -11.73 2.16 8.13
C VAL A 57 -13.16 2.27 8.64
N ILE A 58 -13.98 3.16 8.07
CA ILE A 58 -15.39 3.29 8.45
C ILE A 58 -16.14 1.98 8.22
N SER A 59 -15.90 1.34 7.07
CA SER A 59 -16.54 0.04 6.76
C SER A 59 -16.16 -1.04 7.77
N ILE A 60 -14.89 -1.11 8.20
CA ILE A 60 -14.42 -2.05 9.23
C ILE A 60 -15.06 -1.72 10.60
N LEU A 61 -15.22 -0.43 10.92
CA LEU A 61 -15.92 0.00 12.14
C LEU A 61 -17.39 -0.47 12.13
N ILE A 62 -18.09 -0.33 10.99
CA ILE A 62 -19.46 -0.81 10.83
C ILE A 62 -19.51 -2.34 11.00
N LEU A 63 -18.62 -3.09 10.37
CA LEU A 63 -18.54 -4.55 10.55
C LEU A 63 -18.34 -4.94 12.01
N LYS A 64 -17.58 -4.15 12.76
CA LYS A 64 -17.40 -4.38 14.20
C LYS A 64 -18.66 -4.09 14.99
N GLN A 65 -19.38 -3.00 14.69
CA GLN A 65 -20.66 -2.67 15.35
C GLN A 65 -21.74 -3.72 15.07
N LEU A 66 -21.72 -4.30 13.87
CA LEU A 66 -22.62 -5.40 13.47
C LEU A 66 -22.19 -6.77 14.02
N ASN A 67 -21.14 -6.83 14.85
CA ASN A 67 -20.56 -8.08 15.40
C ASN A 67 -20.07 -9.10 14.35
N VAL A 68 -19.87 -8.67 13.10
CA VAL A 68 -19.24 -9.50 12.05
C VAL A 68 -17.76 -9.74 12.36
N ILE A 69 -17.09 -8.76 12.97
CA ILE A 69 -15.74 -8.92 13.52
C ILE A 69 -15.75 -8.65 15.02
N LYS A 70 -15.07 -9.51 15.79
CA LYS A 70 -15.02 -9.40 17.26
C LYS A 70 -14.01 -8.36 17.71
N SER A 71 -12.90 -8.22 16.99
CA SER A 71 -11.82 -7.30 17.34
C SER A 71 -11.06 -6.80 16.12
N PHE A 72 -10.46 -5.61 16.20
CA PHE A 72 -9.58 -5.09 15.14
C PHE A 72 -8.32 -5.93 14.93
N SER A 73 -7.94 -6.78 15.86
CA SER A 73 -6.80 -7.68 15.70
C SER A 73 -7.11 -8.86 14.78
N MET A 74 -8.41 -9.14 14.54
CA MET A 74 -8.91 -10.20 13.64
C MET A 74 -8.09 -11.48 13.79
N LYS A 75 -8.09 -12.02 15.03
CA LYS A 75 -7.29 -13.22 15.36
C LYS A 75 -7.78 -14.42 14.58
N ASP A 76 -9.09 -14.53 14.41
CA ASP A 76 -9.68 -15.54 13.54
C ASP A 76 -9.55 -15.10 12.06
N ARG A 77 -9.22 -16.07 11.20
CA ARG A 77 -9.13 -15.83 9.75
C ARG A 77 -10.48 -15.45 9.13
N MET A 78 -11.58 -15.97 9.66
CA MET A 78 -12.93 -15.66 9.15
C MET A 78 -13.33 -14.21 9.38
N GLU A 79 -12.85 -13.59 10.46
CA GLU A 79 -13.07 -12.15 10.71
C GLU A 79 -12.46 -11.24 9.64
N ARG A 80 -11.48 -11.74 8.85
CA ARG A 80 -10.78 -10.98 7.80
C ARG A 80 -11.51 -10.97 6.47
N VAL A 81 -12.45 -11.89 6.28
CA VAL A 81 -13.20 -12.05 5.01
C VAL A 81 -13.92 -10.77 4.64
N GLY A 82 -14.75 -10.22 5.53
CA GLY A 82 -15.48 -8.97 5.29
C GLY A 82 -14.57 -7.79 4.96
N PRO A 83 -13.60 -7.46 5.81
CA PRO A 83 -12.62 -6.40 5.54
C PRO A 83 -11.86 -6.56 4.21
N LEU A 84 -11.42 -7.76 3.85
CA LEU A 84 -10.71 -7.99 2.58
C LEU A 84 -11.61 -7.77 1.37
N ILE A 85 -12.89 -8.22 1.42
CA ILE A 85 -13.86 -7.97 0.35
C ILE A 85 -14.08 -6.46 0.18
N ILE A 86 -14.32 -5.74 1.27
CA ILE A 86 -14.60 -4.29 1.22
C ILE A 86 -13.39 -3.53 0.65
N VAL A 87 -12.20 -3.79 1.18
CA VAL A 87 -10.97 -3.14 0.66
C VAL A 87 -10.76 -3.48 -0.81
N GLY A 88 -10.97 -4.74 -1.21
CA GLY A 88 -10.86 -5.16 -2.61
C GLY A 88 -11.84 -4.43 -3.52
N ILE A 89 -13.10 -4.27 -3.10
CA ILE A 89 -14.12 -3.54 -3.87
C ILE A 89 -13.76 -2.06 -3.97
N VAL A 90 -13.37 -1.41 -2.87
CA VAL A 90 -13.00 0.02 -2.87
C VAL A 90 -11.79 0.27 -3.77
N TYR A 91 -10.76 -0.57 -3.69
CA TYR A 91 -9.57 -0.44 -4.52
C TYR A 91 -9.86 -0.72 -6.00
N MET A 92 -10.71 -1.71 -6.31
CA MET A 92 -11.16 -1.98 -7.68
C MET A 92 -11.97 -0.83 -8.23
N TRP A 93 -12.91 -0.28 -7.44
CA TRP A 93 -13.70 0.89 -7.83
C TRP A 93 -12.79 2.09 -8.14
N LEU A 94 -11.81 2.35 -7.28
CA LEU A 94 -10.87 3.44 -7.49
C LEU A 94 -10.00 3.22 -8.74
N PHE A 95 -9.54 1.99 -8.99
CA PHE A 95 -8.81 1.63 -10.20
C PHE A 95 -9.64 1.88 -11.46
N LEU A 96 -10.90 1.45 -11.49
CA LEU A 96 -11.79 1.63 -12.63
C LEU A 96 -12.04 3.11 -12.94
N ASN A 97 -12.13 3.95 -11.90
CA ASN A 97 -12.26 5.40 -12.09
C ASN A 97 -10.95 6.04 -12.56
N TYR A 98 -9.80 5.58 -12.06
CA TYR A 98 -8.51 6.25 -12.32
C TYR A 98 -7.85 5.83 -13.63
N LYS A 99 -8.03 4.57 -14.08
CA LYS A 99 -7.34 4.05 -15.27
C LYS A 99 -7.58 4.87 -16.55
N ASN A 100 -8.71 5.56 -16.64
CA ASN A 100 -9.11 6.36 -17.82
C ASN A 100 -9.11 7.87 -17.54
N THR A 101 -8.66 8.30 -16.35
CA THR A 101 -8.65 9.71 -15.97
C THR A 101 -7.33 10.34 -16.38
N ALA A 102 -7.36 11.33 -17.26
CA ALA A 102 -6.16 11.95 -17.85
C ALA A 102 -5.21 12.59 -16.82
N SER A 103 -5.75 13.04 -15.68
CA SER A 103 -4.95 13.62 -14.58
C SER A 103 -4.34 12.58 -13.64
N VAL A 104 -4.69 11.29 -13.78
CA VAL A 104 -4.09 10.22 -12.98
C VAL A 104 -3.03 9.50 -13.81
N PRO A 105 -1.78 9.44 -13.33
CA PRO A 105 -0.75 8.69 -14.03
C PRO A 105 -1.12 7.22 -14.14
N ILE A 106 -1.00 6.67 -15.33
CA ILE A 106 -1.29 5.24 -15.59
C ILE A 106 -0.47 4.32 -14.67
N ILE A 107 0.73 4.75 -14.29
CA ILE A 107 1.55 4.01 -13.33
C ILE A 107 0.91 3.92 -11.95
N PHE A 108 0.25 4.97 -11.47
CA PHE A 108 -0.46 4.89 -10.18
C PHE A 108 -1.67 3.95 -10.28
N ALA A 109 -2.38 3.98 -11.42
CA ALA A 109 -3.44 3.00 -11.69
C ALA A 109 -2.88 1.56 -11.73
N ALA A 110 -1.69 1.34 -12.29
CA ALA A 110 -1.04 0.02 -12.26
C ALA A 110 -0.74 -0.45 -10.82
N PHE A 111 -0.21 0.42 -9.97
CA PHE A 111 0.03 0.08 -8.55
C PHE A 111 -1.25 -0.16 -7.77
N LEU A 112 -2.31 0.57 -8.11
CA LEU A 112 -3.62 0.35 -7.52
C LEU A 112 -4.19 -1.02 -7.92
N LEU A 113 -4.09 -1.41 -9.21
CA LEU A 113 -4.47 -2.75 -9.67
C LEU A 113 -3.64 -3.85 -8.99
N GLY A 114 -2.34 -3.64 -8.80
CA GLY A 114 -1.48 -4.58 -8.06
C GLY A 114 -1.94 -4.77 -6.61
N SER A 115 -2.44 -3.71 -5.99
CA SER A 115 -3.02 -3.80 -4.64
C SER A 115 -4.38 -4.53 -4.66
N VAL A 116 -5.19 -4.34 -5.70
CA VAL A 116 -6.41 -5.13 -5.92
C VAL A 116 -6.07 -6.62 -5.99
N PHE A 117 -5.10 -7.00 -6.84
CA PHE A 117 -4.66 -8.40 -6.93
C PHE A 117 -4.14 -8.93 -5.60
N SER A 118 -3.32 -8.16 -4.90
CA SER A 118 -2.80 -8.52 -3.58
C SER A 118 -3.93 -8.83 -2.58
N VAL A 119 -4.98 -8.00 -2.55
CA VAL A 119 -6.12 -8.17 -1.65
C VAL A 119 -6.93 -9.41 -2.02
N PHE A 120 -7.28 -9.60 -3.30
CA PHE A 120 -8.06 -10.76 -3.73
C PHE A 120 -7.30 -12.07 -3.60
N ILE A 121 -6.00 -12.11 -3.90
CA ILE A 121 -5.17 -13.30 -3.67
C ILE A 121 -5.07 -13.56 -2.16
N SER A 122 -4.89 -12.54 -1.34
CA SER A 122 -4.87 -12.67 0.12
C SER A 122 -6.21 -13.16 0.65
N PHE A 123 -7.34 -12.69 0.12
CA PHE A 123 -8.68 -13.18 0.43
C PHE A 123 -8.81 -14.68 0.11
N PHE A 124 -8.40 -15.10 -1.08
CA PHE A 124 -8.46 -16.50 -1.48
C PHE A 124 -7.63 -17.39 -0.57
N ILE A 125 -6.38 -17.01 -0.30
CA ILE A 125 -5.47 -17.76 0.59
C ILE A 125 -5.98 -17.78 2.02
N ASN A 126 -6.62 -16.69 2.48
CA ASN A 126 -7.15 -16.59 3.83
C ASN A 126 -8.22 -17.66 4.15
N ASN A 127 -8.86 -18.24 3.12
CA ASN A 127 -9.79 -19.37 3.32
C ASN A 127 -9.07 -20.66 3.77
N PHE A 128 -7.78 -20.80 3.49
CA PHE A 128 -6.97 -21.98 3.84
C PHE A 128 -6.04 -21.69 5.01
N THR A 129 -5.33 -20.58 4.98
CA THR A 129 -4.36 -20.17 5.99
C THR A 129 -4.34 -18.67 6.16
N LYS A 130 -4.02 -18.20 7.37
CA LYS A 130 -3.76 -16.77 7.60
C LYS A 130 -2.62 -16.29 6.73
N ILE A 131 -2.68 -15.01 6.31
CA ILE A 131 -1.59 -14.31 5.63
C ILE A 131 -1.32 -12.99 6.35
N SER A 132 -0.07 -12.53 6.33
CA SER A 132 0.31 -11.25 6.90
C SER A 132 0.09 -10.11 5.92
N LEU A 133 -1.02 -9.37 6.06
CA LEU A 133 -1.33 -8.24 5.19
C LEU A 133 -0.29 -7.11 5.27
N HIS A 134 0.39 -6.95 6.41
CA HIS A 134 1.50 -5.99 6.54
C HIS A 134 2.66 -6.35 5.62
N THR A 135 3.01 -7.63 5.56
CA THR A 135 4.10 -8.07 4.66
C THR A 135 3.65 -8.12 3.20
N VAL A 136 2.37 -8.35 2.91
CA VAL A 136 1.80 -8.13 1.56
C VAL A 136 2.01 -6.68 1.13
N GLY A 137 1.62 -5.71 1.96
CA GLY A 137 1.84 -4.30 1.68
C GLY A 137 3.32 -3.96 1.47
N MET A 138 4.21 -4.43 2.36
CA MET A 138 5.65 -4.16 2.24
C MET A 138 6.28 -4.82 1.02
N GLY A 139 5.90 -6.04 0.66
CA GLY A 139 6.34 -6.70 -0.57
C GLY A 139 5.90 -5.91 -1.81
N GLY A 140 4.67 -5.41 -1.81
CA GLY A 140 4.15 -4.52 -2.85
C GLY A 140 4.93 -3.20 -2.95
N LEU A 141 5.27 -2.58 -1.81
CA LEU A 141 6.06 -1.35 -1.79
C LEU A 141 7.47 -1.56 -2.35
N VAL A 142 8.15 -2.64 -1.98
CA VAL A 142 9.47 -2.99 -2.55
C VAL A 142 9.37 -3.14 -4.07
N ALA A 143 8.37 -3.87 -4.57
CA ALA A 143 8.16 -4.04 -6.01
C ALA A 143 7.87 -2.69 -6.71
N ALA A 144 7.05 -1.82 -6.10
CA ALA A 144 6.75 -0.49 -6.65
C ALA A 144 8.02 0.35 -6.83
N ILE A 145 8.91 0.41 -5.82
CA ILE A 145 10.18 1.15 -5.92
C ILE A 145 11.08 0.56 -6.99
N LEU A 146 11.18 -0.77 -7.08
CA LEU A 146 11.95 -1.46 -8.13
C LEU A 146 11.41 -1.13 -9.53
N LEU A 147 10.09 -1.15 -9.72
CA LEU A 147 9.47 -0.80 -10.99
C LEU A 147 9.69 0.67 -11.35
N MET A 148 9.62 1.59 -10.37
CA MET A 148 9.96 3.01 -10.56
C MET A 148 11.41 3.15 -11.03
N LYS A 149 12.35 2.42 -10.44
CA LYS A 149 13.76 2.48 -10.80
C LYS A 149 14.03 1.87 -12.17
N TYR A 150 13.65 0.62 -12.40
CA TYR A 150 14.11 -0.15 -13.55
C TYR A 150 13.24 -0.01 -14.80
N ARG A 151 11.93 0.18 -14.63
CA ARG A 151 11.00 0.31 -15.77
C ARG A 151 10.75 1.77 -16.15
N LEU A 152 10.72 2.68 -15.18
CA LEU A 152 10.49 4.10 -15.42
C LEU A 152 11.77 4.94 -15.41
N LYS A 153 12.89 4.32 -15.04
CA LYS A 153 14.23 4.96 -15.01
C LYS A 153 14.28 6.21 -14.10
N TYR A 154 13.50 6.22 -13.01
CA TYR A 154 13.63 7.27 -12.00
C TYR A 154 14.87 6.99 -11.14
N ASP A 155 15.81 7.95 -11.11
CA ASP A 155 17.06 7.83 -10.37
C ASP A 155 17.05 8.60 -9.06
N THR A 156 16.33 9.71 -9.02
CA THR A 156 16.32 10.63 -7.89
C THR A 156 14.92 11.13 -7.57
N LEU A 157 14.69 11.37 -6.29
CA LEU A 157 13.56 12.09 -5.74
C LEU A 157 13.99 13.53 -5.46
N TYR A 158 13.24 14.52 -5.92
CA TYR A 158 13.46 15.93 -5.64
C TYR A 158 12.50 16.38 -4.55
N LEU A 159 13.03 16.70 -3.36
CA LEU A 159 12.25 17.28 -2.28
C LEU A 159 12.55 18.77 -2.20
N ASN A 160 11.54 19.58 -2.46
CA ASN A 160 11.60 21.02 -2.19
C ASN A 160 10.92 21.28 -0.84
N LEU A 161 11.73 21.58 0.17
CA LEU A 161 11.26 21.94 1.50
C LEU A 161 11.53 23.43 1.68
N ASP A 162 10.49 24.26 1.54
CA ASP A 162 10.57 25.72 1.49
C ASP A 162 11.51 26.34 2.55
N PHE A 163 11.54 25.76 3.76
CA PHE A 163 12.39 26.21 4.87
C PHE A 163 13.79 25.59 4.90
N LEU A 164 13.98 24.41 4.31
CA LEU A 164 15.21 23.61 4.43
C LEU A 164 15.99 23.49 3.13
N GLY A 165 15.43 24.02 2.02
CA GLY A 165 16.05 23.99 0.69
C GLY A 165 15.65 22.77 -0.15
N GLN A 166 16.40 22.57 -1.24
CA GLN A 166 16.16 21.48 -2.19
C GLN A 166 17.07 20.30 -1.89
N TYR A 167 16.50 19.13 -1.75
CA TYR A 167 17.23 17.88 -1.51
C TYR A 167 16.98 16.90 -2.65
N THR A 168 18.04 16.21 -3.04
CA THR A 168 17.97 15.08 -3.97
C THR A 168 18.26 13.79 -3.23
N ILE A 169 17.33 12.84 -3.27
CA ILE A 169 17.49 11.53 -2.66
C ILE A 169 17.59 10.48 -3.76
N ASN A 170 18.65 9.69 -3.74
CA ASN A 170 18.81 8.60 -4.69
C ASN A 170 17.76 7.50 -4.41
N ILE A 171 17.12 6.99 -5.48
CA ILE A 171 16.08 5.96 -5.35
C ILE A 171 16.61 4.65 -4.75
N TYR A 172 17.92 4.35 -4.91
CA TYR A 172 18.53 3.19 -4.24
C TYR A 172 18.54 3.35 -2.72
N PHE A 173 18.73 4.57 -2.22
CA PHE A 173 18.61 4.82 -0.78
C PHE A 173 17.18 4.58 -0.29
N ILE A 174 16.18 5.02 -1.05
CA ILE A 174 14.76 4.75 -0.73
C ILE A 174 14.49 3.25 -0.76
N LEU A 175 14.98 2.54 -1.78
CA LEU A 175 14.86 1.08 -1.88
C LEU A 175 15.48 0.37 -0.69
N LEU A 176 16.70 0.78 -0.29
CA LEU A 176 17.37 0.23 0.88
C LEU A 176 16.54 0.44 2.16
N MET A 177 16.03 1.64 2.38
CA MET A 177 15.17 1.94 3.54
C MET A 177 13.91 1.09 3.52
N VAL A 178 13.24 0.97 2.37
CA VAL A 178 12.02 0.16 2.25
C VAL A 178 12.30 -1.33 2.51
N ILE A 179 13.42 -1.87 2.04
CA ILE A 179 13.83 -3.26 2.34
C ILE A 179 14.10 -3.44 3.84
N LEU A 180 14.81 -2.50 4.46
CA LEU A 180 15.07 -2.53 5.91
C LEU A 180 13.75 -2.49 6.71
N PHE A 181 12.83 -1.59 6.36
CA PHE A 181 11.51 -1.53 7.01
C PHE A 181 10.67 -2.79 6.72
N ALA A 182 10.76 -3.37 5.52
CA ALA A 182 10.10 -4.63 5.24
C ALA A 182 10.62 -5.73 6.18
N GLY A 183 11.91 -5.90 6.32
CA GLY A 183 12.51 -6.85 7.27
C GLY A 183 12.09 -6.58 8.71
N LEU A 184 12.09 -5.30 9.13
CA LEU A 184 11.66 -4.89 10.46
C LEU A 184 10.19 -5.23 10.72
N ILE A 185 9.30 -4.95 9.75
CA ILE A 185 7.87 -5.27 9.88
C ILE A 185 7.65 -6.77 9.96
N GLY A 186 8.33 -7.58 9.13
CA GLY A 186 8.26 -9.04 9.24
C GLY A 186 8.66 -9.53 10.62
N THR A 187 9.78 -9.04 11.16
CA THR A 187 10.27 -9.36 12.50
C THR A 187 9.24 -8.94 13.58
N VAL A 188 8.66 -7.76 13.46
CA VAL A 188 7.61 -7.28 14.37
C VAL A 188 6.39 -8.19 14.33
N ARG A 189 5.98 -8.68 13.16
CA ARG A 189 4.81 -9.61 13.07
C ARG A 189 5.09 -10.97 13.68
N LEU A 190 6.33 -11.45 13.62
CA LEU A 190 6.79 -12.68 14.31
C LEU A 190 6.88 -12.43 15.82
N TYR A 191 7.52 -11.34 16.27
CA TYR A 191 7.68 -11.00 17.67
C TYR A 191 6.35 -10.82 18.43
N MET A 192 5.31 -10.36 17.73
CA MET A 192 3.96 -10.20 18.28
C MET A 192 3.13 -11.49 18.25
N ASP A 193 3.68 -12.62 17.84
CA ASP A 193 3.00 -13.90 17.63
C ASP A 193 1.74 -13.78 16.76
N ALA A 194 1.73 -12.75 15.88
CA ALA A 194 0.59 -12.48 15.02
C ALA A 194 0.54 -13.40 13.80
N HIS A 195 1.72 -13.88 13.36
CA HIS A 195 1.90 -14.71 12.18
C HIS A 195 3.10 -15.64 12.32
N THR A 196 3.06 -16.77 11.59
CA THR A 196 4.20 -17.68 11.42
C THR A 196 5.16 -17.18 10.34
N THR A 197 6.38 -17.67 10.34
CA THR A 197 7.40 -17.35 9.33
C THR A 197 6.88 -17.59 7.90
N LYS A 198 6.20 -18.73 7.66
CA LYS A 198 5.59 -19.05 6.37
C LYS A 198 4.57 -17.99 5.92
N GLN A 199 3.71 -17.52 6.83
CA GLN A 199 2.69 -16.50 6.54
C GLN A 199 3.32 -15.13 6.22
N VAL A 200 4.45 -14.80 6.84
CA VAL A 200 5.21 -13.58 6.61
C VAL A 200 5.85 -13.60 5.21
N TYR A 201 6.60 -14.66 4.88
CA TYR A 201 7.25 -14.76 3.57
C TYR A 201 6.25 -14.87 2.42
N MET A 202 5.18 -15.63 2.62
CA MET A 202 4.09 -15.72 1.64
C MET A 202 3.47 -14.34 1.37
N GLY A 203 3.33 -13.51 2.42
CA GLY A 203 2.85 -12.14 2.27
C GLY A 203 3.75 -11.29 1.39
N TYR A 204 5.06 -11.30 1.61
CA TYR A 204 6.01 -10.56 0.76
C TYR A 204 5.91 -11.00 -0.70
N LEU A 205 5.90 -12.30 -0.94
CA LEU A 205 5.85 -12.85 -2.30
C LEU A 205 4.58 -12.41 -3.04
N ILE A 206 3.42 -12.51 -2.38
CA ILE A 206 2.14 -12.12 -2.98
C ILE A 206 2.12 -10.63 -3.30
N GLY A 207 2.50 -9.78 -2.35
CA GLY A 207 2.54 -8.34 -2.59
C GLY A 207 3.47 -7.98 -3.74
N PHE A 208 4.65 -8.57 -3.77
CA PHE A 208 5.66 -8.33 -4.78
C PHE A 208 5.20 -8.77 -6.18
N LEU A 209 4.74 -10.00 -6.32
CA LEU A 209 4.30 -10.54 -7.62
C LEU A 209 3.05 -9.85 -8.14
N SER A 210 2.11 -9.50 -7.26
CA SER A 210 0.89 -8.78 -7.66
C SER A 210 1.20 -7.44 -8.32
N GLN A 211 2.19 -6.71 -7.82
CA GLN A 211 2.60 -5.43 -8.41
C GLN A 211 3.26 -5.62 -9.78
N ILE A 212 4.14 -6.61 -9.92
CA ILE A 212 4.78 -6.90 -11.20
C ILE A 212 3.75 -7.31 -12.25
N ILE A 213 2.82 -8.21 -11.89
CA ILE A 213 1.77 -8.69 -12.81
C ILE A 213 0.88 -7.52 -13.26
N ALA A 214 0.39 -6.73 -12.31
CA ALA A 214 -0.48 -5.59 -12.62
C ALA A 214 0.23 -4.55 -13.49
N PHE A 215 1.50 -4.27 -13.20
CA PHE A 215 2.30 -3.34 -13.99
C PHE A 215 2.42 -3.81 -15.45
N ASN A 216 2.72 -5.09 -15.69
CA ASN A 216 2.83 -5.61 -17.06
C ASN A 216 1.48 -5.72 -17.79
N ILE A 217 0.35 -5.72 -17.08
CA ILE A 217 -0.99 -5.69 -17.72
C ILE A 217 -1.38 -4.27 -18.14
N VAL A 218 -0.97 -3.27 -17.37
CA VAL A 218 -1.43 -1.88 -17.53
C VAL A 218 -0.48 -1.06 -18.39
N MET A 219 0.84 -1.35 -18.32
CA MET A 219 1.92 -0.63 -18.99
C MET A 219 2.43 -1.36 -20.21
#